data_8a0c4154391c8e3317e519af9f45e490
#
_entry.id   8a0c4154391c8e3317e519af9f45e490
#
_cell.length_a   1.000
_cell.length_b   1.000
_cell.length_c   1.000
_cell.angle_alpha   90.00
_cell.angle_beta   90.00
_cell.angle_gamma   90.00
#
_symmetry.space_group_name_H-M   'P 1'
#
loop_
_entity.id
_entity.type
_entity.pdbx_description
1 polymer ?
#
loop_
_entity_poly.entity_id
_entity_poly.type
_entity_poly.pdbx_seq_one_letter_code
_entity_poly.pdbx_strand_id
1 'polypeptide(L)'
;MAEVSFNPFDPEFRKNPYPVYDKLRELDPVHLTPLGFVVLTRYDDVVNTLRNNDFSRDIELNANLPETPTRKFRRENERSKSMLNLDPPDHTRLRRLVSKSFTPSAIEKLRPRIQQLVDDSLANAKKTGSLELVEELAFPVPFQVISDLLAMPTDRGEELREWSQIITATLEPTTGVEDLEKGQIAIGKMRPYLEEVIRHRRKNMGDDMLSSLISVEEQGEKLNNEELMSFVILLYIAGHETTVNLIGNSMHALLTHPDQLAVMRETGCTPNMVDELLRFNGPVQHTIRTPLIDTSIRVDNQDIKISKGSLVLASLGAGNHDPSVFTNPHELDFSRRNSNKHLAFAAGVHYCLGASLAKLETEIAVGTLVKTFANIEVASEPEWRDRLTIRGVSRYELNVS
;
A
#
# COMPACT_ATOMS: atom_id res chain seq x y z
N MET A 1 17.54 -22.92 -22.28
CA MET A 1 16.97 -21.60 -22.01
C MET A 1 17.21 -21.34 -20.53
N ALA A 2 17.69 -20.17 -20.14
CA ALA A 2 17.83 -19.84 -18.72
C ALA A 2 16.43 -19.88 -18.09
N GLU A 3 16.26 -20.70 -17.07
CA GLU A 3 15.01 -20.83 -16.34
C GLU A 3 14.76 -19.49 -15.61
N VAL A 4 13.67 -18.82 -15.92
CA VAL A 4 13.29 -17.59 -15.22
C VAL A 4 12.69 -18.00 -13.88
N SER A 5 13.23 -17.49 -12.77
CA SER A 5 12.76 -17.83 -11.43
C SER A 5 12.32 -16.57 -10.69
N PHE A 6 11.16 -16.65 -10.07
CA PHE A 6 10.72 -15.66 -9.08
C PHE A 6 11.32 -16.03 -7.72
N ASN A 7 12.34 -15.27 -7.29
CA ASN A 7 12.96 -15.46 -6.00
C ASN A 7 12.64 -14.27 -5.06
N PRO A 8 11.68 -14.41 -4.14
CA PRO A 8 11.31 -13.34 -3.22
C PRO A 8 12.39 -13.02 -2.16
N PHE A 9 13.42 -13.84 -2.04
CA PHE A 9 14.52 -13.67 -1.09
C PHE A 9 15.75 -12.98 -1.73
N ASP A 10 15.75 -12.74 -3.03
CA ASP A 10 16.82 -12.06 -3.73
C ASP A 10 16.77 -10.54 -3.44
N PRO A 11 17.80 -9.95 -2.80
CA PRO A 11 17.85 -8.51 -2.54
C PRO A 11 17.80 -7.65 -3.80
N GLU A 12 18.45 -8.10 -4.90
CA GLU A 12 18.43 -7.35 -6.16
C GLU A 12 17.04 -7.35 -6.79
N PHE A 13 16.30 -8.47 -6.70
CA PHE A 13 14.90 -8.51 -7.10
C PHE A 13 14.04 -7.54 -6.27
N ARG A 14 14.20 -7.48 -4.95
CA ARG A 14 13.44 -6.56 -4.10
C ARG A 14 13.79 -5.09 -4.39
N LYS A 15 15.05 -4.81 -4.70
CA LYS A 15 15.51 -3.48 -5.09
C LYS A 15 14.92 -3.04 -6.44
N ASN A 16 14.91 -3.94 -7.44
CA ASN A 16 14.36 -3.67 -8.77
C ASN A 16 13.70 -4.93 -9.36
N PRO A 17 12.39 -5.14 -9.13
CA PRO A 17 11.70 -6.35 -9.58
C PRO A 17 11.35 -6.36 -11.08
N TYR A 18 11.33 -5.21 -11.74
CA TYR A 18 10.77 -5.04 -13.07
C TYR A 18 11.44 -5.90 -14.16
N PRO A 19 12.78 -6.04 -14.23
CA PRO A 19 13.41 -6.93 -15.22
C PRO A 19 13.02 -8.40 -15.09
N VAL A 20 12.72 -8.86 -13.86
CA VAL A 20 12.24 -10.23 -13.62
C VAL A 20 10.77 -10.35 -14.03
N TYR A 21 9.94 -9.35 -13.71
CA TYR A 21 8.54 -9.33 -14.16
C TYR A 21 8.40 -9.38 -15.67
N ASP A 22 9.23 -8.65 -16.40
CA ASP A 22 9.20 -8.65 -17.87
C ASP A 22 9.52 -10.02 -18.45
N LYS A 23 10.58 -10.65 -17.95
CA LYS A 23 10.96 -12.00 -18.36
C LYS A 23 9.87 -13.02 -18.02
N LEU A 24 9.29 -12.94 -16.84
CA LEU A 24 8.19 -13.83 -16.45
C LEU A 24 6.97 -13.60 -17.36
N ARG A 25 6.60 -12.34 -17.62
CA ARG A 25 5.47 -12.01 -18.50
C ARG A 25 5.63 -12.57 -19.91
N GLU A 26 6.85 -12.52 -20.43
CA GLU A 26 7.17 -12.99 -21.77
C GLU A 26 7.22 -14.53 -21.84
N LEU A 27 7.86 -15.18 -20.87
CA LEU A 27 8.22 -16.60 -20.96
C LEU A 27 7.31 -17.53 -20.17
N ASP A 28 6.77 -17.06 -19.03
CA ASP A 28 5.97 -17.86 -18.10
C ASP A 28 5.02 -16.95 -17.28
N PRO A 29 4.01 -16.34 -17.93
CA PRO A 29 3.17 -15.31 -17.30
C PRO A 29 2.30 -15.81 -16.14
N VAL A 30 2.09 -17.12 -16.03
CA VAL A 30 1.41 -17.81 -14.93
C VAL A 30 2.43 -18.74 -14.28
N HIS A 31 3.35 -18.16 -13.56
CA HIS A 31 4.53 -18.84 -13.03
C HIS A 31 4.24 -19.62 -11.77
N LEU A 32 4.45 -20.94 -11.78
CA LEU A 32 4.43 -21.77 -10.57
C LEU A 32 5.83 -21.77 -9.93
N THR A 33 5.94 -21.15 -8.77
CA THR A 33 7.20 -21.06 -8.06
C THR A 33 7.60 -22.39 -7.40
N PRO A 34 8.91 -22.62 -7.16
CA PRO A 34 9.36 -23.78 -6.36
C PRO A 34 8.79 -23.81 -4.93
N LEU A 35 8.30 -22.66 -4.44
CA LEU A 35 7.66 -22.53 -3.12
C LEU A 35 6.18 -22.93 -3.14
N GLY A 36 5.63 -23.30 -4.31
CA GLY A 36 4.26 -23.82 -4.45
C GLY A 36 3.18 -22.75 -4.58
N PHE A 37 3.53 -21.50 -4.89
CA PHE A 37 2.55 -20.45 -5.21
C PHE A 37 2.64 -19.99 -6.66
N VAL A 38 1.55 -19.45 -7.17
CA VAL A 38 1.42 -18.97 -8.55
C VAL A 38 1.64 -17.47 -8.60
N VAL A 39 2.47 -16.98 -9.52
CA VAL A 39 2.69 -15.54 -9.75
C VAL A 39 2.05 -15.14 -11.08
N LEU A 40 1.18 -14.14 -11.07
CA LEU A 40 0.55 -13.58 -12.26
C LEU A 40 1.21 -12.27 -12.63
N THR A 41 1.63 -12.12 -13.89
CA THR A 41 2.40 -10.95 -14.35
C THR A 41 1.74 -10.15 -15.47
N ARG A 42 0.75 -10.71 -16.21
CA ARG A 42 0.01 -9.96 -17.23
C ARG A 42 -1.10 -9.14 -16.59
N TYR A 43 -1.32 -7.93 -17.10
CA TYR A 43 -2.33 -6.99 -16.62
C TYR A 43 -3.73 -7.60 -16.52
N ASP A 44 -4.21 -8.21 -17.60
CA ASP A 44 -5.56 -8.76 -17.65
C ASP A 44 -5.77 -9.93 -16.69
N ASP A 45 -4.75 -10.79 -16.52
CA ASP A 45 -4.83 -11.92 -15.56
C ASP A 45 -4.91 -11.39 -14.13
N VAL A 46 -4.12 -10.36 -13.80
CA VAL A 46 -4.16 -9.70 -12.50
C VAL A 46 -5.53 -9.06 -12.27
N VAL A 47 -6.03 -8.25 -13.21
CA VAL A 47 -7.34 -7.58 -13.09
C VAL A 47 -8.48 -8.58 -12.96
N ASN A 48 -8.49 -9.62 -13.81
CA ASN A 48 -9.53 -10.65 -13.77
C ASN A 48 -9.52 -11.40 -12.44
N THR A 49 -8.36 -11.78 -11.93
CA THR A 49 -8.21 -12.42 -10.61
C THR A 49 -8.71 -11.51 -9.49
N LEU A 50 -8.40 -10.21 -9.53
CA LEU A 50 -8.83 -9.26 -8.50
C LEU A 50 -10.33 -8.95 -8.50
N ARG A 51 -11.00 -9.11 -9.64
CA ARG A 51 -12.44 -8.86 -9.80
C ARG A 51 -13.30 -10.11 -9.65
N ASN A 52 -12.70 -11.29 -9.68
CA ASN A 52 -13.42 -12.55 -9.59
C ASN A 52 -13.64 -12.94 -8.12
N ASN A 53 -14.89 -13.12 -7.71
CA ASN A 53 -15.26 -13.53 -6.35
C ASN A 53 -14.92 -15.01 -6.04
N ASP A 54 -14.54 -15.80 -7.04
CA ASP A 54 -14.00 -17.15 -6.82
C ASP A 54 -12.55 -17.12 -6.31
N PHE A 55 -11.95 -15.94 -6.20
CA PHE A 55 -10.63 -15.72 -5.60
C PHE A 55 -10.75 -14.97 -4.27
N SER A 56 -10.70 -15.72 -3.19
CA SER A 56 -10.78 -15.22 -1.81
C SER A 56 -9.57 -14.37 -1.43
N ARG A 57 -9.79 -13.43 -0.53
CA ARG A 57 -8.73 -12.68 0.15
C ARG A 57 -8.25 -13.38 1.43
N ASP A 58 -8.96 -14.40 1.87
CA ASP A 58 -8.62 -15.17 3.06
C ASP A 58 -7.43 -16.10 2.80
N ILE A 59 -6.28 -15.73 3.36
CA ILE A 59 -5.03 -16.49 3.24
C ILE A 59 -5.09 -17.87 3.94
N GLU A 60 -5.97 -18.04 4.93
CA GLU A 60 -6.08 -19.30 5.64
C GLU A 60 -6.72 -20.41 4.80
N LEU A 61 -7.36 -20.04 3.70
CA LEU A 61 -7.92 -20.98 2.72
C LEU A 61 -6.85 -21.58 1.79
N ASN A 62 -5.58 -21.20 1.89
CA ASN A 62 -4.45 -21.76 1.13
C ASN A 62 -4.13 -23.19 1.60
N ALA A 63 -4.92 -24.17 1.19
CA ALA A 63 -4.77 -25.55 1.61
C ALA A 63 -3.57 -26.28 0.97
N ASN A 64 -3.08 -25.81 -0.18
CA ASN A 64 -2.04 -26.49 -0.97
C ASN A 64 -0.61 -26.14 -0.55
N LEU A 65 -0.44 -25.15 0.32
CA LEU A 65 0.87 -24.86 0.88
C LEU A 65 1.19 -25.80 2.04
N PRO A 66 2.47 -26.20 2.19
CA PRO A 66 2.89 -27.02 3.33
C PRO A 66 2.62 -26.28 4.64
N GLU A 67 2.35 -27.06 5.67
CA GLU A 67 2.26 -26.52 7.03
C GLU A 67 3.65 -26.08 7.47
N THR A 68 3.79 -24.78 7.73
CA THR A 68 5.02 -24.18 8.24
C THR A 68 4.81 -23.68 9.67
N PRO A 69 5.88 -23.50 10.47
CA PRO A 69 5.76 -22.90 11.80
C PRO A 69 5.01 -21.56 11.78
N THR A 70 5.25 -20.75 10.74
CA THR A 70 4.58 -19.44 10.52
C THR A 70 3.08 -19.60 10.30
N ARG A 71 2.65 -20.55 9.45
CA ARG A 71 1.22 -20.81 9.20
C ARG A 71 0.53 -21.35 10.45
N LYS A 72 1.17 -22.28 11.15
CA LYS A 72 0.67 -22.80 12.41
C LYS A 72 0.48 -21.68 13.44
N PHE A 73 1.48 -20.81 13.59
CA PHE A 73 1.43 -19.68 14.51
C PHE A 73 0.28 -18.72 14.15
N ARG A 74 0.09 -18.36 12.87
CA ARG A 74 -1.03 -17.50 12.42
C ARG A 74 -2.37 -18.09 12.81
N ARG A 75 -2.61 -19.34 12.45
CA ARG A 75 -3.88 -20.05 12.73
C ARG A 75 -4.20 -20.18 14.22
N GLU A 76 -3.20 -20.42 15.06
CA GLU A 76 -3.36 -20.54 16.52
C GLU A 76 -3.58 -19.20 17.22
N ASN A 77 -3.19 -18.09 16.58
CA ASN A 77 -3.21 -16.75 17.17
C ASN A 77 -4.16 -15.78 16.48
N GLU A 78 -4.84 -16.18 15.41
CA GLU A 78 -5.82 -15.33 14.72
C GLU A 78 -7.06 -15.15 15.61
N ARG A 79 -7.33 -13.91 16.01
CA ARG A 79 -8.48 -13.59 16.89
C ARG A 79 -9.70 -13.10 16.12
N SER A 80 -9.49 -12.28 15.09
CA SER A 80 -10.56 -11.78 14.21
C SER A 80 -9.97 -11.35 12.87
N LYS A 81 -10.70 -11.62 11.79
CA LYS A 81 -10.29 -11.18 10.45
C LYS A 81 -10.56 -9.68 10.30
N SER A 82 -9.57 -8.94 9.83
CA SER A 82 -9.79 -7.56 9.42
C SER A 82 -10.58 -7.50 8.11
N MET A 83 -11.20 -6.35 7.82
CA MET A 83 -11.88 -6.13 6.53
C MET A 83 -10.98 -6.44 5.32
N LEU A 84 -9.66 -6.33 5.47
CA LEU A 84 -8.69 -6.67 4.42
C LEU A 84 -8.71 -8.15 4.03
N ASN A 85 -9.04 -9.05 4.97
CA ASN A 85 -9.01 -10.51 4.81
C ASN A 85 -10.40 -11.15 4.77
N LEU A 86 -11.46 -10.35 4.65
CA LEU A 86 -12.83 -10.82 4.52
C LEU A 86 -13.28 -10.84 3.06
N ASP A 87 -14.17 -11.75 2.74
CA ASP A 87 -14.84 -11.81 1.44
C ASP A 87 -16.31 -11.34 1.57
N PRO A 88 -16.98 -11.04 0.44
CA PRO A 88 -18.42 -10.88 0.44
C PRO A 88 -19.17 -12.11 1.02
N PRO A 89 -20.25 -11.95 1.81
CA PRO A 89 -20.98 -10.70 2.06
C PRO A 89 -20.43 -9.84 3.19
N ASP A 90 -19.62 -10.38 4.11
CA ASP A 90 -19.14 -9.67 5.31
C ASP A 90 -18.28 -8.47 4.95
N HIS A 91 -17.34 -8.65 3.99
CA HIS A 91 -16.56 -7.54 3.44
C HIS A 91 -17.48 -6.44 2.91
N THR A 92 -18.48 -6.77 2.11
CA THR A 92 -19.38 -5.79 1.49
C THR A 92 -20.14 -5.00 2.55
N ARG A 93 -20.62 -5.67 3.60
CA ARG A 93 -21.29 -5.03 4.73
C ARG A 93 -20.39 -4.00 5.42
N LEU A 94 -19.20 -4.41 5.85
CA LEU A 94 -18.25 -3.51 6.52
C LEU A 94 -17.82 -2.38 5.60
N ARG A 95 -17.49 -2.69 4.33
CA ARG A 95 -17.08 -1.70 3.34
C ARG A 95 -18.13 -0.59 3.15
N ARG A 96 -19.41 -0.96 3.08
CA ARG A 96 -20.52 -0.01 2.95
C ARG A 96 -20.59 0.95 4.13
N LEU A 97 -20.43 0.45 5.36
CA LEU A 97 -20.42 1.27 6.57
C LEU A 97 -19.29 2.29 6.56
N VAL A 98 -18.06 1.83 6.32
CA VAL A 98 -16.86 2.69 6.45
C VAL A 98 -16.65 3.64 5.28
N SER A 99 -17.13 3.31 4.08
CA SER A 99 -16.93 4.15 2.88
C SER A 99 -17.58 5.53 2.97
N LYS A 100 -18.57 5.70 3.83
CA LYS A 100 -19.21 7.01 4.07
C LYS A 100 -18.25 8.06 4.62
N SER A 101 -17.24 7.64 5.37
CA SER A 101 -16.22 8.52 5.92
C SER A 101 -15.09 8.87 4.93
N PHE A 102 -15.03 8.18 3.78
CA PHE A 102 -13.98 8.35 2.75
C PHE A 102 -14.48 8.94 1.44
N THR A 103 -15.44 9.85 1.51
CA THR A 103 -15.92 10.51 0.29
C THR A 103 -14.88 11.50 -0.26
N PRO A 104 -14.79 11.70 -1.59
CA PRO A 104 -13.87 12.67 -2.18
C PRO A 104 -13.98 14.07 -1.56
N SER A 105 -15.19 14.51 -1.25
CA SER A 105 -15.42 15.82 -0.60
C SER A 105 -14.88 15.87 0.84
N ALA A 106 -14.98 14.77 1.60
CA ALA A 106 -14.41 14.71 2.95
C ALA A 106 -12.88 14.74 2.91
N ILE A 107 -12.28 14.03 1.95
CA ILE A 107 -10.83 14.00 1.76
C ILE A 107 -10.29 15.35 1.29
N GLU A 108 -10.98 16.03 0.36
CA GLU A 108 -10.52 17.35 -0.14
C GLU A 108 -10.48 18.42 0.97
N LYS A 109 -11.32 18.33 1.98
CA LYS A 109 -11.27 19.22 3.16
C LYS A 109 -9.95 19.14 3.94
N LEU A 110 -9.20 18.07 3.78
CA LEU A 110 -7.90 17.88 4.44
C LEU A 110 -6.76 18.65 3.74
N ARG A 111 -6.95 19.12 2.52
CA ARG A 111 -5.93 19.80 1.71
C ARG A 111 -5.19 20.91 2.48
N PRO A 112 -5.87 21.87 3.18
CA PRO A 112 -5.17 22.92 3.92
C PRO A 112 -4.31 22.37 5.06
N ARG A 113 -4.79 21.32 5.73
CA ARG A 113 -4.05 20.69 6.84
C ARG A 113 -2.83 19.93 6.33
N ILE A 114 -2.98 19.17 5.24
CA ILE A 114 -1.87 18.46 4.60
C ILE A 114 -0.82 19.46 4.11
N GLN A 115 -1.24 20.57 3.46
CA GLN A 115 -0.33 21.62 3.03
C GLN A 115 0.47 22.21 4.20
N GLN A 116 -0.19 22.53 5.32
CA GLN A 116 0.49 23.01 6.50
C GLN A 116 1.54 22.03 7.02
N LEU A 117 1.19 20.73 7.12
CA LEU A 117 2.13 19.70 7.58
C LEU A 117 3.35 19.59 6.66
N VAL A 118 3.15 19.68 5.35
CA VAL A 118 4.24 19.67 4.37
C VAL A 118 5.12 20.92 4.52
N ASP A 119 4.52 22.10 4.65
CA ASP A 119 5.27 23.35 4.82
C ASP A 119 6.10 23.34 6.12
N ASP A 120 5.54 22.85 7.21
CA ASP A 120 6.23 22.67 8.49
C ASP A 120 7.38 21.67 8.37
N SER A 121 7.18 20.55 7.69
CA SER A 121 8.20 19.53 7.41
C SER A 121 9.38 20.08 6.61
N LEU A 122 9.13 20.97 5.63
CA LEU A 122 10.17 21.55 4.80
C LEU A 122 10.87 22.77 5.42
N ALA A 123 10.36 23.28 6.56
CA ALA A 123 10.89 24.50 7.18
C ALA A 123 12.36 24.37 7.63
N ASN A 124 12.78 23.20 8.08
CA ASN A 124 14.17 22.94 8.47
C ASN A 124 15.08 22.84 7.23
N ALA A 125 14.65 22.10 6.21
CA ALA A 125 15.39 21.93 4.96
C ALA A 125 15.67 23.27 4.25
N LYS A 126 14.73 24.23 4.31
CA LYS A 126 14.93 25.61 3.81
C LYS A 126 16.08 26.35 4.50
N LYS A 127 16.44 26.00 5.73
CA LYS A 127 17.51 26.65 6.50
C LYS A 127 18.84 25.92 6.36
N THR A 128 18.80 24.59 6.32
CA THR A 128 19.99 23.73 6.34
C THR A 128 20.53 23.41 4.95
N GLY A 129 19.67 23.45 3.93
CA GLY A 129 19.99 22.98 2.58
C GLY A 129 20.09 21.45 2.46
N SER A 130 19.60 20.72 3.47
CA SER A 130 19.59 19.25 3.54
C SER A 130 18.22 18.76 3.95
N LEU A 131 17.78 17.63 3.37
CA LEU A 131 16.52 16.97 3.69
C LEU A 131 16.72 15.45 3.73
N GLU A 132 16.48 14.82 4.87
CA GLU A 132 16.22 13.38 4.88
C GLU A 132 14.75 13.17 4.53
N LEU A 133 14.50 12.73 3.30
CA LEU A 133 13.17 12.71 2.70
C LEU A 133 12.16 11.89 3.51
N VAL A 134 12.58 10.72 4.02
CA VAL A 134 11.66 9.79 4.72
C VAL A 134 11.31 10.32 6.10
N GLU A 135 12.30 10.68 6.91
CA GLU A 135 12.09 11.09 8.30
C GLU A 135 11.52 12.50 8.45
N GLU A 136 11.89 13.41 7.52
CA GLU A 136 11.52 14.82 7.67
C GLU A 136 10.24 15.19 6.87
N LEU A 137 9.85 14.41 5.85
CA LEU A 137 8.67 14.70 5.02
C LEU A 137 7.73 13.50 4.85
N ALA A 138 8.24 12.40 4.26
CA ALA A 138 7.37 11.33 3.78
C ALA A 138 6.67 10.59 4.93
N PHE A 139 7.33 10.44 6.09
CA PHE A 139 6.73 9.82 7.27
C PHE A 139 5.84 10.78 8.07
N PRO A 140 6.28 11.99 8.47
CA PRO A 140 5.50 12.84 9.36
C PRO A 140 4.13 13.22 8.78
N VAL A 141 4.05 13.48 7.47
CA VAL A 141 2.83 13.97 6.84
C VAL A 141 1.70 12.94 6.89
N PRO A 142 1.80 11.73 6.29
CA PRO A 142 0.72 10.74 6.34
C PRO A 142 0.43 10.24 7.76
N PHE A 143 1.46 10.14 8.59
CA PHE A 143 1.30 9.71 9.98
C PHE A 143 0.45 10.70 10.78
N GLN A 144 0.70 12.01 10.62
CA GLN A 144 -0.08 13.03 11.31
C GLN A 144 -1.49 13.13 10.72
N VAL A 145 -1.66 13.00 9.40
CA VAL A 145 -2.97 13.04 8.76
C VAL A 145 -3.87 11.91 9.27
N ILE A 146 -3.37 10.67 9.34
CA ILE A 146 -4.18 9.56 9.87
C ILE A 146 -4.45 9.73 11.38
N SER A 147 -3.50 10.29 12.12
CA SER A 147 -3.69 10.59 13.54
C SER A 147 -4.76 11.65 13.75
N ASP A 148 -4.74 12.72 12.96
CA ASP A 148 -5.77 13.78 13.00
C ASP A 148 -7.15 13.23 12.61
N LEU A 149 -7.24 12.41 11.54
CA LEU A 149 -8.48 11.77 11.10
C LEU A 149 -9.12 10.88 12.15
N LEU A 150 -8.31 10.15 12.90
CA LEU A 150 -8.76 9.26 13.98
C LEU A 150 -8.79 9.95 15.35
N ALA A 151 -8.54 11.27 15.36
CA ALA A 151 -8.50 12.07 16.61
C ALA A 151 -7.61 11.44 17.68
N MET A 152 -6.43 10.91 17.26
CA MET A 152 -5.46 10.30 18.15
C MET A 152 -4.79 11.38 19.02
N PRO A 153 -4.63 11.14 20.33
CA PRO A 153 -3.78 11.97 21.16
C PRO A 153 -2.32 11.95 20.65
N THR A 154 -1.61 13.05 20.82
CA THR A 154 -0.23 13.23 20.34
C THR A 154 0.84 12.71 21.31
N ASP A 155 0.45 12.30 22.50
CA ASP A 155 1.32 11.92 23.62
C ASP A 155 2.12 10.62 23.39
N ARG A 156 1.66 9.74 22.49
CA ARG A 156 2.28 8.44 22.20
C ARG A 156 2.62 8.25 20.73
N GLY A 157 2.91 9.32 20.01
CA GLY A 157 3.17 9.27 18.57
C GLY A 157 4.33 8.33 18.19
N GLU A 158 5.45 8.38 18.93
CA GLU A 158 6.62 7.52 18.66
C GLU A 158 6.31 6.03 18.90
N GLU A 159 5.60 5.69 19.97
CA GLU A 159 5.21 4.31 20.25
C GLU A 159 4.24 3.77 19.19
N LEU A 160 3.27 4.58 18.77
CA LEU A 160 2.33 4.23 17.70
C LEU A 160 3.05 4.01 16.39
N ARG A 161 4.07 4.81 16.08
CA ARG A 161 4.97 4.63 14.94
C ARG A 161 5.65 3.27 14.99
N GLU A 162 6.34 2.99 16.11
CA GLU A 162 7.06 1.73 16.30
C GLU A 162 6.13 0.52 16.14
N TRP A 163 4.98 0.53 16.82
CA TRP A 163 4.03 -0.59 16.76
C TRP A 163 3.48 -0.79 15.34
N SER A 164 3.17 0.30 14.63
CA SER A 164 2.64 0.20 13.27
C SER A 164 3.67 -0.36 12.28
N GLN A 165 4.94 0.02 12.40
CA GLN A 165 6.01 -0.52 11.57
C GLN A 165 6.24 -2.02 11.82
N ILE A 166 6.21 -2.45 13.09
CA ILE A 166 6.32 -3.86 13.47
C ILE A 166 5.13 -4.65 12.91
N ILE A 167 3.90 -4.14 13.05
CA ILE A 167 2.71 -4.82 12.55
C ILE A 167 2.71 -4.89 11.03
N THR A 168 3.11 -3.81 10.33
CA THR A 168 3.20 -3.81 8.86
C THR A 168 4.19 -4.85 8.35
N ALA A 169 5.30 -5.08 9.05
CA ALA A 169 6.27 -6.11 8.69
C ALA A 169 5.65 -7.52 8.68
N THR A 170 4.62 -7.78 9.49
CA THR A 170 3.93 -9.09 9.51
C THR A 170 3.08 -9.36 8.26
N LEU A 171 2.83 -8.36 7.41
CA LEU A 171 2.08 -8.51 6.15
C LEU A 171 2.92 -9.13 5.02
N GLU A 172 4.25 -9.20 5.20
CA GLU A 172 5.13 -9.79 4.21
C GLU A 172 4.97 -11.33 4.17
N PRO A 173 4.91 -11.93 2.99
CA PRO A 173 4.79 -13.38 2.86
C PRO A 173 6.07 -14.12 3.31
N THR A 174 7.18 -13.40 3.41
CA THR A 174 8.48 -13.91 3.86
C THR A 174 8.71 -13.79 5.36
N THR A 175 7.71 -13.27 6.12
CA THR A 175 7.79 -13.07 7.58
C THR A 175 8.00 -14.38 8.34
N GLY A 176 8.95 -14.38 9.26
CA GLY A 176 9.22 -15.49 10.17
C GLY A 176 8.30 -15.50 11.40
N VAL A 177 8.40 -16.56 12.22
CA VAL A 177 7.63 -16.70 13.47
C VAL A 177 8.00 -15.59 14.46
N GLU A 178 9.28 -15.27 14.60
CA GLU A 178 9.78 -14.22 15.50
C GLU A 178 9.14 -12.84 15.20
N ASP A 179 9.01 -12.49 13.92
CA ASP A 179 8.40 -11.22 13.54
C ASP A 179 6.89 -11.22 13.79
N LEU A 180 6.23 -12.38 13.62
CA LEU A 180 4.82 -12.53 13.99
C LEU A 180 4.61 -12.39 15.50
N GLU A 181 5.51 -12.93 16.32
CA GLU A 181 5.48 -12.76 17.78
C GLU A 181 5.65 -11.28 18.17
N LYS A 182 6.62 -10.59 17.58
CA LYS A 182 6.78 -9.13 17.74
C LYS A 182 5.52 -8.38 17.34
N GLY A 183 4.91 -8.74 16.21
CA GLY A 183 3.64 -8.17 15.74
C GLY A 183 2.49 -8.37 16.74
N GLN A 184 2.37 -9.56 17.32
CA GLN A 184 1.37 -9.85 18.36
C GLN A 184 1.58 -8.99 19.62
N ILE A 185 2.83 -8.83 20.04
CA ILE A 185 3.19 -7.97 21.18
C ILE A 185 2.81 -6.51 20.86
N ALA A 186 3.14 -6.02 19.68
CA ALA A 186 2.79 -4.66 19.25
C ALA A 186 1.28 -4.43 19.20
N ILE A 187 0.49 -5.36 18.65
CA ILE A 187 -0.98 -5.33 18.69
C ILE A 187 -1.49 -5.34 20.14
N GLY A 188 -0.88 -6.17 20.99
CA GLY A 188 -1.23 -6.27 22.42
C GLY A 188 -1.01 -4.96 23.18
N LYS A 189 -0.05 -4.13 22.78
CA LYS A 189 0.19 -2.78 23.34
C LYS A 189 -0.72 -1.73 22.70
N MET A 190 -0.91 -1.77 21.38
CA MET A 190 -1.73 -0.79 20.64
C MET A 190 -3.21 -0.89 20.99
N ARG A 191 -3.75 -2.09 21.14
CA ARG A 191 -5.17 -2.33 21.37
C ARG A 191 -5.73 -1.66 22.62
N PRO A 192 -5.16 -1.80 23.84
CA PRO A 192 -5.66 -1.14 25.04
C PRO A 192 -5.64 0.39 24.91
N TYR A 193 -4.63 0.95 24.26
CA TYR A 193 -4.55 2.37 23.98
C TYR A 193 -5.71 2.83 23.07
N LEU A 194 -5.95 2.14 21.97
CA LEU A 194 -7.06 2.45 21.07
C LEU A 194 -8.43 2.26 21.73
N GLU A 195 -8.58 1.27 22.61
CA GLU A 195 -9.79 1.09 23.42
C GLU A 195 -10.10 2.31 24.29
N GLU A 196 -9.05 2.91 24.87
CA GLU A 196 -9.19 4.13 25.66
C GLU A 196 -9.57 5.34 24.79
N VAL A 197 -8.93 5.50 23.63
CA VAL A 197 -9.26 6.55 22.65
C VAL A 197 -10.71 6.43 22.19
N ILE A 198 -11.15 5.24 21.78
CA ILE A 198 -12.54 4.98 21.36
C ILE A 198 -13.52 5.25 22.50
N ARG A 199 -13.21 4.83 23.73
CA ARG A 199 -14.05 5.06 24.92
C ARG A 199 -14.18 6.55 25.25
N HIS A 200 -13.07 7.30 25.15
CA HIS A 200 -13.07 8.75 25.33
C HIS A 200 -13.93 9.42 24.25
N ARG A 201 -13.73 9.03 22.98
CA ARG A 201 -14.46 9.62 21.85
C ARG A 201 -15.95 9.34 21.90
N ARG A 202 -16.39 8.17 22.35
CA ARG A 202 -17.82 7.87 22.57
C ARG A 202 -18.51 8.82 23.55
N LYS A 203 -17.77 9.33 24.53
CA LYS A 203 -18.29 10.31 25.52
C LYS A 203 -18.20 11.75 24.99
N ASN A 204 -17.26 12.02 24.09
CA ASN A 204 -16.94 13.34 23.58
C ASN A 204 -16.89 13.30 22.05
N MET A 205 -18.05 13.08 21.41
CA MET A 205 -18.17 13.03 19.95
C MET A 205 -17.74 14.36 19.34
N GLY A 206 -16.97 14.28 18.23
CA GLY A 206 -16.46 15.43 17.48
C GLY A 206 -16.83 15.33 15.99
N ASP A 207 -16.31 16.27 15.22
CA ASP A 207 -16.42 16.27 13.75
C ASP A 207 -15.19 15.60 13.12
N ASP A 208 -14.91 14.38 13.53
CA ASP A 208 -13.78 13.57 13.08
C ASP A 208 -14.24 12.19 12.58
N MET A 209 -13.34 11.50 11.85
CA MET A 209 -13.65 10.21 11.26
C MET A 209 -13.95 9.13 12.32
N LEU A 210 -13.25 9.14 13.46
CA LEU A 210 -13.51 8.16 14.51
C LEU A 210 -14.91 8.33 15.07
N SER A 211 -15.35 9.57 15.31
CA SER A 211 -16.75 9.88 15.71
C SER A 211 -17.76 9.40 14.67
N SER A 212 -17.47 9.62 13.39
CA SER A 212 -18.30 9.12 12.29
C SER A 212 -18.38 7.58 12.29
N LEU A 213 -17.27 6.89 12.46
CA LEU A 213 -17.23 5.42 12.51
C LEU A 213 -17.97 4.85 13.74
N ILE A 214 -17.88 5.50 14.89
CA ILE A 214 -18.60 5.12 16.12
C ILE A 214 -20.11 5.24 15.93
N SER A 215 -20.57 6.26 15.21
CA SER A 215 -22.00 6.55 15.02
C SER A 215 -22.62 5.93 13.78
N VAL A 216 -21.78 5.37 12.85
CA VAL A 216 -22.25 4.89 11.57
C VAL A 216 -23.27 3.76 11.75
N GLU A 217 -24.42 3.96 11.13
CA GLU A 217 -25.48 2.96 11.02
C GLU A 217 -26.05 3.01 9.60
N GLU A 218 -26.25 1.87 9.00
CA GLU A 218 -26.86 1.76 7.69
C GLU A 218 -27.74 0.51 7.59
N GLN A 219 -29.00 0.69 7.19
CA GLN A 219 -29.97 -0.38 7.06
C GLN A 219 -30.16 -1.21 8.35
N GLY A 220 -30.03 -0.57 9.52
CA GLY A 220 -30.08 -1.21 10.82
C GLY A 220 -28.81 -1.94 11.25
N GLU A 221 -27.74 -1.88 10.44
CA GLU A 221 -26.44 -2.48 10.74
C GLU A 221 -25.45 -1.44 11.26
N LYS A 222 -24.62 -1.86 12.23
CA LYS A 222 -23.57 -1.05 12.86
C LYS A 222 -22.27 -1.84 12.90
N LEU A 223 -21.16 -1.12 13.10
CA LEU A 223 -19.92 -1.76 13.52
C LEU A 223 -20.04 -2.22 14.98
N ASN A 224 -19.77 -3.49 15.25
CA ASN A 224 -19.57 -3.91 16.64
C ASN A 224 -18.19 -3.45 17.16
N ASN A 225 -17.93 -3.64 18.45
CA ASN A 225 -16.69 -3.15 19.08
C ASN A 225 -15.42 -3.75 18.47
N GLU A 226 -15.45 -5.05 18.12
CA GLU A 226 -14.32 -5.74 17.53
C GLU A 226 -14.10 -5.30 16.07
N GLU A 227 -15.15 -5.10 15.32
CA GLU A 227 -15.09 -4.59 13.95
C GLU A 227 -14.56 -3.16 13.90
N LEU A 228 -15.04 -2.29 14.81
CA LEU A 228 -14.55 -0.93 14.93
C LEU A 228 -13.06 -0.92 15.31
N MET A 229 -12.67 -1.70 16.32
CA MET A 229 -11.26 -1.81 16.76
C MET A 229 -10.36 -2.32 15.64
N SER A 230 -10.75 -3.42 14.99
CA SER A 230 -10.01 -4.02 13.88
C SER A 230 -9.87 -3.03 12.70
N PHE A 231 -10.92 -2.25 12.44
CA PHE A 231 -10.91 -1.26 11.37
C PHE A 231 -10.02 -0.04 11.71
N VAL A 232 -10.06 0.46 12.95
CA VAL A 232 -9.18 1.55 13.41
C VAL A 232 -7.70 1.14 13.32
N ILE A 233 -7.37 -0.08 13.78
CA ILE A 233 -6.01 -0.63 13.65
C ILE A 233 -5.61 -0.71 12.16
N LEU A 234 -6.49 -1.26 11.31
CA LEU A 234 -6.24 -1.38 9.88
C LEU A 234 -5.99 -0.03 9.23
N LEU A 235 -6.82 0.98 9.52
CA LEU A 235 -6.67 2.32 8.99
C LEU A 235 -5.34 2.95 9.41
N TYR A 236 -5.00 2.81 10.69
CA TYR A 236 -3.79 3.39 11.23
C TYR A 236 -2.54 2.79 10.57
N ILE A 237 -2.50 1.45 10.39
CA ILE A 237 -1.37 0.74 9.78
C ILE A 237 -1.31 0.99 8.26
N ALA A 238 -2.42 0.81 7.55
CA ALA A 238 -2.45 0.89 6.10
C ALA A 238 -2.41 2.34 5.58
N GLY A 239 -2.88 3.30 6.38
CA GLY A 239 -3.08 4.68 5.94
C GLY A 239 -1.79 5.49 5.80
N HIS A 240 -0.74 5.20 6.58
CA HIS A 240 0.50 5.96 6.48
C HIS A 240 1.63 5.23 5.77
N GLU A 241 1.93 3.97 6.11
CA GLU A 241 3.12 3.27 5.60
C GLU A 241 3.16 3.19 4.06
N THR A 242 2.02 2.98 3.41
CA THR A 242 1.95 2.94 1.94
C THR A 242 2.20 4.31 1.30
N THR A 243 1.68 5.38 1.91
CA THR A 243 1.87 6.75 1.40
C THR A 243 3.30 7.25 1.66
N VAL A 244 3.92 6.90 2.79
CA VAL A 244 5.35 7.12 3.04
C VAL A 244 6.18 6.58 1.87
N ASN A 245 5.95 5.32 1.53
CA ASN A 245 6.68 4.68 0.43
C ASN A 245 6.33 5.30 -0.93
N LEU A 246 5.09 5.74 -1.15
CA LEU A 246 4.68 6.40 -2.38
C LEU A 246 5.41 7.75 -2.57
N ILE A 247 5.51 8.58 -1.54
CA ILE A 247 6.23 9.85 -1.59
C ILE A 247 7.72 9.60 -1.88
N GLY A 248 8.35 8.68 -1.16
CA GLY A 248 9.75 8.32 -1.38
C GLY A 248 10.03 7.78 -2.78
N ASN A 249 9.20 6.85 -3.25
CA ASN A 249 9.30 6.26 -4.59
C ASN A 249 9.05 7.29 -5.70
N SER A 250 8.13 8.23 -5.47
CA SER A 250 7.83 9.31 -6.40
C SER A 250 9.01 10.26 -6.57
N MET A 251 9.65 10.65 -5.47
CA MET A 251 10.84 11.49 -5.54
C MET A 251 12.02 10.78 -6.19
N HIS A 252 12.22 9.48 -5.90
CA HIS A 252 13.24 8.70 -6.59
C HIS A 252 12.97 8.62 -8.10
N ALA A 253 11.72 8.38 -8.51
CA ALA A 253 11.34 8.38 -9.93
C ALA A 253 11.62 9.73 -10.60
N LEU A 254 11.28 10.85 -9.96
CA LEU A 254 11.52 12.19 -10.48
C LEU A 254 13.02 12.53 -10.59
N LEU A 255 13.82 12.18 -9.58
CA LEU A 255 15.26 12.46 -9.57
C LEU A 255 16.03 11.62 -10.59
N THR A 256 15.49 10.48 -10.99
CA THR A 256 16.03 9.65 -12.08
C THR A 256 15.46 10.00 -13.46
N HIS A 257 14.47 10.92 -13.54
CA HIS A 257 13.86 11.41 -14.79
C HIS A 257 13.77 12.95 -14.77
N PRO A 258 14.92 13.64 -14.96
CA PRO A 258 15.00 15.09 -14.78
C PRO A 258 14.14 15.89 -15.77
N ASP A 259 13.82 15.35 -16.93
CA ASP A 259 12.86 15.90 -17.89
C ASP A 259 11.44 15.95 -17.31
N GLN A 260 10.98 14.89 -16.65
CA GLN A 260 9.67 14.84 -16.00
C GLN A 260 9.63 15.69 -14.71
N LEU A 261 10.75 15.76 -13.99
CA LEU A 261 10.89 16.70 -12.86
C LEU A 261 10.73 18.16 -13.33
N ALA A 262 11.32 18.51 -14.48
CA ALA A 262 11.19 19.86 -15.06
C ALA A 262 9.72 20.15 -15.45
N VAL A 263 9.03 19.20 -16.06
CA VAL A 263 7.59 19.33 -16.38
C VAL A 263 6.77 19.58 -15.11
N MET A 264 6.96 18.79 -14.04
CA MET A 264 6.23 18.99 -12.79
C MET A 264 6.56 20.34 -12.14
N ARG A 265 7.80 20.82 -12.24
CA ARG A 265 8.20 22.13 -11.71
C ARG A 265 7.49 23.27 -12.44
N GLU A 266 7.35 23.18 -13.76
CA GLU A 266 6.69 24.19 -14.58
C GLU A 266 5.17 24.20 -14.40
N THR A 267 4.53 23.03 -14.40
CA THR A 267 3.06 22.92 -14.44
C THR A 267 2.42 22.69 -13.07
N GLY A 268 3.21 22.39 -12.03
CA GLY A 268 2.73 21.88 -10.75
C GLY A 268 2.40 20.38 -10.81
N CYS A 269 2.25 19.76 -9.65
CA CYS A 269 1.84 18.35 -9.56
C CYS A 269 0.33 18.24 -9.84
N THR A 270 -0.03 17.39 -10.77
CA THR A 270 -1.44 17.15 -11.16
C THR A 270 -1.89 15.74 -10.76
N PRO A 271 -3.20 15.47 -10.62
CA PRO A 271 -3.70 14.12 -10.34
C PRO A 271 -3.24 13.06 -11.36
N ASN A 272 -3.10 13.43 -12.65
CA ASN A 272 -2.60 12.52 -13.69
C ASN A 272 -1.12 12.15 -13.48
N MET A 273 -0.31 13.11 -12.99
CA MET A 273 1.09 12.85 -12.63
C MET A 273 1.21 11.89 -11.45
N VAL A 274 0.33 12.05 -10.45
CA VAL A 274 0.28 11.10 -9.32
C VAL A 274 -0.13 9.71 -9.78
N ASP A 275 -1.09 9.59 -10.69
CA ASP A 275 -1.47 8.31 -11.28
C ASP A 275 -0.29 7.66 -12.05
N GLU A 276 0.50 8.45 -12.77
CA GLU A 276 1.68 7.95 -13.47
C GLU A 276 2.80 7.54 -12.51
N LEU A 277 3.03 8.30 -11.42
CA LEU A 277 3.97 7.91 -10.37
C LEU A 277 3.56 6.59 -9.68
N LEU A 278 2.26 6.42 -9.42
CA LEU A 278 1.68 5.17 -8.90
C LEU A 278 1.84 4.01 -9.88
N ARG A 279 1.66 4.25 -11.18
CA ARG A 279 1.90 3.24 -12.21
C ARG A 279 3.37 2.86 -12.27
N PHE A 280 4.25 3.84 -12.35
CA PHE A 280 5.68 3.66 -12.59
C PHE A 280 6.39 3.01 -11.41
N ASN A 281 6.10 3.47 -10.18
CA ASN A 281 6.81 2.99 -8.99
C ASN A 281 5.89 2.90 -7.76
N GLY A 282 4.70 2.31 -7.93
CA GLY A 282 3.74 2.12 -6.85
C GLY A 282 4.31 1.28 -5.70
N PRO A 283 3.99 1.62 -4.44
CA PRO A 283 4.56 0.93 -3.28
C PRO A 283 4.10 -0.52 -3.13
N VAL A 284 2.83 -0.83 -3.42
CA VAL A 284 2.30 -2.19 -3.28
C VAL A 284 2.58 -2.98 -4.56
N GLN A 285 3.47 -3.95 -4.45
CA GLN A 285 3.91 -4.76 -5.59
C GLN A 285 3.04 -5.98 -5.84
N HIS A 286 2.48 -6.56 -4.78
CA HIS A 286 1.69 -7.79 -4.85
C HIS A 286 0.46 -7.75 -3.95
N THR A 287 -0.55 -8.52 -4.33
CA THR A 287 -1.64 -8.88 -3.43
C THR A 287 -1.96 -10.37 -3.58
N ILE A 288 -2.37 -11.00 -2.49
CA ILE A 288 -2.60 -12.45 -2.44
C ILE A 288 -4.07 -12.74 -2.73
N ARG A 289 -4.32 -13.86 -3.42
CA ARG A 289 -5.65 -14.46 -3.60
C ARG A 289 -5.57 -15.98 -3.44
N THR A 290 -6.68 -16.56 -3.01
CA THR A 290 -6.86 -18.02 -2.89
C THR A 290 -8.07 -18.45 -3.73
N PRO A 291 -7.90 -19.24 -4.80
CA PRO A 291 -9.03 -19.76 -5.57
C PRO A 291 -9.89 -20.69 -4.71
N LEU A 292 -11.21 -20.47 -4.73
CA LEU A 292 -12.20 -21.24 -4.01
C LEU A 292 -12.64 -22.49 -4.78
N ILE A 293 -12.32 -22.52 -6.08
CA ILE A 293 -12.60 -23.63 -7.01
C ILE A 293 -11.35 -23.87 -7.88
N ASP A 294 -11.26 -25.04 -8.49
CA ASP A 294 -10.30 -25.27 -9.55
C ASP A 294 -10.58 -24.34 -10.73
N THR A 295 -9.56 -23.68 -11.23
CA THR A 295 -9.68 -22.72 -12.32
C THR A 295 -8.50 -22.82 -13.29
N SER A 296 -8.51 -22.06 -14.37
CA SER A 296 -7.40 -21.97 -15.29
C SER A 296 -7.26 -20.55 -15.86
N ILE A 297 -6.03 -20.23 -16.26
CA ILE A 297 -5.72 -19.01 -17.01
C ILE A 297 -5.17 -19.44 -18.37
N ARG A 298 -5.68 -18.81 -19.43
CA ARG A 298 -5.24 -19.11 -20.79
C ARG A 298 -3.95 -18.37 -21.12
N VAL A 299 -2.95 -19.17 -21.47
CA VAL A 299 -1.66 -18.67 -21.98
C VAL A 299 -1.50 -19.24 -23.38
N ASP A 300 -1.49 -18.38 -24.38
CA ASP A 300 -1.50 -18.75 -25.80
C ASP A 300 -2.66 -19.72 -26.12
N ASN A 301 -2.34 -20.98 -26.43
CA ASN A 301 -3.34 -22.01 -26.72
C ASN A 301 -3.48 -23.07 -25.63
N GLN A 302 -2.90 -22.82 -24.41
CA GLN A 302 -2.92 -23.75 -23.30
C GLN A 302 -3.66 -23.15 -22.09
N ASP A 303 -4.43 -23.98 -21.40
CA ASP A 303 -5.07 -23.62 -20.15
C ASP A 303 -4.18 -24.07 -18.98
N ILE A 304 -3.52 -23.10 -18.35
CA ILE A 304 -2.70 -23.34 -17.17
C ILE A 304 -3.61 -23.48 -15.95
N LYS A 305 -3.64 -24.68 -15.39
CA LYS A 305 -4.51 -25.01 -14.25
C LYS A 305 -4.00 -24.40 -12.96
N ILE A 306 -4.90 -23.84 -12.17
CA ILE A 306 -4.68 -23.34 -10.81
C ILE A 306 -5.66 -24.06 -9.90
N SER A 307 -5.17 -24.89 -9.02
CA SER A 307 -5.99 -25.69 -8.14
C SER A 307 -6.63 -24.85 -7.03
N LYS A 308 -7.84 -25.23 -6.61
CA LYS A 308 -8.45 -24.71 -5.40
C LYS A 308 -7.46 -24.73 -4.23
N GLY A 309 -7.43 -23.67 -3.43
CA GLY A 309 -6.56 -23.54 -2.27
C GLY A 309 -5.09 -23.24 -2.60
N SER A 310 -4.75 -22.93 -3.87
CA SER A 310 -3.42 -22.42 -4.21
C SER A 310 -3.23 -21.00 -3.70
N LEU A 311 -2.00 -20.61 -3.39
CA LEU A 311 -1.68 -19.21 -3.16
C LEU A 311 -1.35 -18.55 -4.50
N VAL A 312 -2.09 -17.50 -4.85
CA VAL A 312 -1.90 -16.72 -6.08
C VAL A 312 -1.42 -15.32 -5.71
N LEU A 313 -0.23 -14.95 -6.17
CA LEU A 313 0.32 -13.60 -6.12
C LEU A 313 -0.10 -12.85 -7.38
N ALA A 314 -1.03 -11.94 -7.26
CA ALA A 314 -1.38 -10.99 -8.30
C ALA A 314 -0.38 -9.84 -8.27
N SER A 315 0.56 -9.77 -9.25
CA SER A 315 1.64 -8.81 -9.28
C SER A 315 1.17 -7.48 -9.85
N LEU A 316 0.82 -6.53 -8.97
CA LEU A 316 0.35 -5.20 -9.35
C LEU A 316 1.45 -4.42 -10.08
N GLY A 317 2.69 -4.50 -9.55
CA GLY A 317 3.87 -3.88 -10.17
C GLY A 317 4.14 -4.41 -11.58
N ALA A 318 4.02 -5.72 -11.80
CA ALA A 318 4.16 -6.32 -13.12
C ALA A 318 3.05 -5.86 -14.07
N GLY A 319 1.80 -5.85 -13.62
CA GLY A 319 0.67 -5.37 -14.43
C GLY A 319 0.79 -3.90 -14.80
N ASN A 320 1.35 -3.06 -13.93
CA ASN A 320 1.61 -1.64 -14.20
C ASN A 320 2.70 -1.41 -15.27
N HIS A 321 3.50 -2.43 -15.57
CA HIS A 321 4.54 -2.41 -16.60
C HIS A 321 4.22 -3.33 -17.79
N ASP A 322 2.94 -3.70 -17.96
CA ASP A 322 2.53 -4.53 -19.09
C ASP A 322 2.44 -3.68 -20.39
N PRO A 323 3.27 -3.99 -21.41
CA PRO A 323 3.28 -3.25 -22.67
C PRO A 323 1.99 -3.40 -23.48
N SER A 324 1.16 -4.41 -23.20
CA SER A 324 -0.16 -4.58 -23.83
C SER A 324 -1.14 -3.47 -23.43
N VAL A 325 -0.90 -2.81 -22.28
CA VAL A 325 -1.74 -1.72 -21.76
C VAL A 325 -1.01 -0.38 -21.76
N PHE A 326 0.28 -0.37 -21.39
CA PHE A 326 1.07 0.84 -21.25
C PHE A 326 2.23 0.84 -22.27
N THR A 327 2.14 1.66 -23.31
CA THR A 327 3.24 1.83 -24.28
C THR A 327 4.47 2.36 -23.57
N ASN A 328 5.67 1.83 -23.88
CA ASN A 328 6.93 2.16 -23.20
C ASN A 328 6.78 2.14 -21.66
N PRO A 329 6.43 0.99 -21.05
CA PRO A 329 6.01 0.94 -19.65
C PRO A 329 7.13 1.32 -18.66
N HIS A 330 8.39 1.27 -19.06
CA HIS A 330 9.57 1.63 -18.26
C HIS A 330 9.96 3.10 -18.35
N GLU A 331 9.20 3.90 -19.11
CA GLU A 331 9.35 5.35 -19.15
C GLU A 331 8.35 6.01 -18.19
N LEU A 332 8.83 6.94 -17.38
CA LEU A 332 7.99 7.87 -16.65
C LEU A 332 7.52 8.94 -17.63
N ASP A 333 6.21 9.04 -17.87
CA ASP A 333 5.65 9.94 -18.87
C ASP A 333 4.36 10.61 -18.36
N PHE A 334 4.46 11.87 -17.98
CA PHE A 334 3.33 12.65 -17.48
C PHE A 334 2.29 13.02 -18.56
N SER A 335 2.63 12.83 -19.83
CA SER A 335 1.67 12.97 -20.94
C SER A 335 0.81 11.72 -21.16
N ARG A 336 1.10 10.62 -20.48
CA ARG A 336 0.38 9.35 -20.58
C ARG A 336 -1.09 9.52 -20.22
N ARG A 337 -1.98 9.22 -21.17
CA ARG A 337 -3.42 9.42 -21.02
C ARG A 337 -4.13 8.30 -20.24
N ASN A 338 -3.53 7.14 -20.11
CA ASN A 338 -4.10 5.96 -19.46
C ASN A 338 -3.40 5.59 -18.15
N SER A 339 -2.64 6.51 -17.55
CA SER A 339 -1.99 6.31 -16.25
C SER A 339 -2.98 5.86 -15.15
N ASN A 340 -4.20 6.36 -15.18
CA ASN A 340 -5.29 6.01 -14.27
C ASN A 340 -5.78 4.55 -14.35
N LYS A 341 -5.31 3.77 -15.33
CA LYS A 341 -5.53 2.32 -15.38
C LYS A 341 -4.57 1.53 -14.50
N HIS A 342 -3.65 2.20 -13.80
CA HIS A 342 -2.71 1.52 -12.92
C HIS A 342 -3.40 0.65 -11.88
N LEU A 343 -2.71 -0.40 -11.42
CA LEU A 343 -3.19 -1.37 -10.44
C LEU A 343 -2.67 -1.11 -9.01
N ALA A 344 -1.98 0.01 -8.76
CA ALA A 344 -1.35 0.30 -7.46
C ALA A 344 -2.36 0.32 -6.29
N PHE A 345 -3.64 0.56 -6.58
CA PHE A 345 -4.74 0.47 -5.62
C PHE A 345 -5.56 -0.81 -5.73
N ALA A 346 -5.02 -1.85 -6.39
CA ALA A 346 -5.70 -3.08 -6.73
C ALA A 346 -6.96 -2.86 -7.62
N ALA A 347 -7.90 -3.82 -7.63
CA ALA A 347 -9.17 -3.74 -8.35
C ALA A 347 -10.25 -4.56 -7.65
N GLY A 348 -11.50 -4.45 -8.12
CA GLY A 348 -12.64 -5.20 -7.58
C GLY A 348 -13.11 -4.71 -6.22
N VAL A 349 -13.70 -5.60 -5.44
CA VAL A 349 -14.33 -5.27 -4.15
C VAL A 349 -13.33 -4.73 -3.11
N HIS A 350 -12.06 -5.13 -3.21
CA HIS A 350 -10.96 -4.67 -2.36
C HIS A 350 -10.17 -3.47 -2.92
N TYR A 351 -10.70 -2.75 -3.91
CA TYR A 351 -10.08 -1.49 -4.35
C TYR A 351 -9.79 -0.58 -3.14
N CYS A 352 -8.60 0.04 -3.08
CA CYS A 352 -8.14 0.79 -1.92
C CYS A 352 -9.15 1.83 -1.45
N LEU A 353 -9.51 1.80 -0.16
CA LEU A 353 -10.44 2.76 0.44
C LEU A 353 -9.83 4.15 0.53
N GLY A 354 -8.53 4.24 0.85
CA GLY A 354 -7.78 5.47 1.02
C GLY A 354 -7.17 6.04 -0.27
N ALA A 355 -7.54 5.53 -1.47
CA ALA A 355 -6.91 5.93 -2.72
C ALA A 355 -6.91 7.45 -2.95
N SER A 356 -8.03 8.12 -2.68
CA SER A 356 -8.15 9.58 -2.83
C SER A 356 -7.27 10.32 -1.85
N LEU A 357 -7.12 9.84 -0.60
CA LEU A 357 -6.26 10.45 0.41
C LEU A 357 -4.79 10.30 0.03
N ALA A 358 -4.34 9.09 -0.30
CA ALA A 358 -2.97 8.84 -0.71
C ALA A 358 -2.55 9.68 -1.94
N LYS A 359 -3.45 9.86 -2.90
CA LYS A 359 -3.22 10.73 -4.05
C LYS A 359 -3.10 12.19 -3.65
N LEU A 360 -3.98 12.69 -2.77
CA LEU A 360 -3.97 14.07 -2.29
C LEU A 360 -2.68 14.36 -1.50
N GLU A 361 -2.29 13.48 -0.59
CA GLU A 361 -1.05 13.62 0.19
C GLU A 361 0.17 13.63 -0.71
N THR A 362 0.25 12.75 -1.69
CA THR A 362 1.37 12.69 -2.63
C THR A 362 1.41 13.93 -3.53
N GLU A 363 0.26 14.37 -4.06
CA GLU A 363 0.15 15.59 -4.87
C GLU A 363 0.73 16.80 -4.12
N ILE A 364 0.34 16.96 -2.85
CA ILE A 364 0.76 18.11 -2.04
C ILE A 364 2.23 17.94 -1.62
N ALA A 365 2.63 16.79 -1.08
CA ALA A 365 3.97 16.59 -0.55
C ALA A 365 5.03 16.71 -1.67
N VAL A 366 4.87 15.95 -2.75
CA VAL A 366 5.81 15.94 -3.87
C VAL A 366 5.76 17.28 -4.62
N GLY A 367 4.56 17.79 -4.91
CA GLY A 367 4.38 19.06 -5.62
C GLY A 367 4.98 20.24 -4.86
N THR A 368 4.79 20.32 -3.53
CA THR A 368 5.35 21.40 -2.71
C THR A 368 6.87 21.29 -2.62
N LEU A 369 7.42 20.09 -2.43
CA LEU A 369 8.88 19.86 -2.40
C LEU A 369 9.53 20.34 -3.71
N VAL A 370 9.01 19.88 -4.86
CA VAL A 370 9.52 20.24 -6.19
C VAL A 370 9.42 21.75 -6.47
N LYS A 371 8.35 22.39 -5.99
CA LYS A 371 8.13 23.83 -6.16
C LYS A 371 9.00 24.67 -5.22
N THR A 372 9.24 24.18 -4.02
CA THR A 372 9.98 24.93 -2.97
C THR A 372 11.45 25.09 -3.28
N PHE A 373 12.07 24.04 -3.84
CA PHE A 373 13.51 24.02 -4.07
C PHE A 373 13.83 24.01 -5.56
N ALA A 374 14.63 25.01 -5.99
CA ALA A 374 15.07 25.13 -7.38
C ALA A 374 16.01 23.98 -7.77
N ASN A 375 16.85 23.55 -6.84
CA ASN A 375 17.73 22.40 -7.01
C ASN A 375 17.43 21.34 -5.96
N ILE A 376 17.33 20.11 -6.41
CA ILE A 376 17.15 18.92 -5.57
C ILE A 376 18.14 17.88 -6.10
N GLU A 377 19.14 17.55 -5.33
CA GLU A 377 20.20 16.62 -5.72
C GLU A 377 20.30 15.48 -4.72
N VAL A 378 20.62 14.30 -5.21
CA VAL A 378 20.84 13.12 -4.38
C VAL A 378 22.16 13.30 -3.61
N ALA A 379 22.09 13.33 -2.28
CA ALA A 379 23.27 13.42 -1.42
C ALA A 379 23.89 12.04 -1.15
N SER A 380 23.08 11.00 -1.05
CA SER A 380 23.50 9.60 -0.93
C SER A 380 22.53 8.68 -1.66
N GLU A 381 23.03 7.53 -2.16
CA GLU A 381 22.15 6.52 -2.76
C GLU A 381 21.01 6.13 -1.80
N PRO A 382 19.77 5.96 -2.32
CA PRO A 382 18.63 5.59 -1.48
C PRO A 382 18.80 4.19 -0.89
N GLU A 383 18.50 4.08 0.40
CA GLU A 383 18.39 2.78 1.05
C GLU A 383 16.98 2.23 0.82
N TRP A 384 16.90 1.01 0.27
CA TRP A 384 15.63 0.35 0.01
C TRP A 384 15.24 -0.58 1.17
N ARG A 385 13.94 -0.59 1.49
CA ARG A 385 13.38 -1.55 2.46
C ARG A 385 13.50 -2.97 1.91
N ASP A 386 13.91 -3.89 2.77
CA ASP A 386 13.98 -5.32 2.44
C ASP A 386 12.60 -5.97 2.54
N ARG A 387 11.68 -5.58 1.64
CA ARG A 387 10.28 -6.03 1.60
C ARG A 387 9.87 -6.39 0.17
N LEU A 388 9.09 -7.47 0.06
CA LEU A 388 8.55 -7.95 -1.21
C LEU A 388 7.24 -7.23 -1.59
N THR A 389 6.33 -7.10 -0.61
CA THR A 389 4.96 -6.63 -0.86
C THR A 389 4.87 -5.11 -0.88
N ILE A 390 5.48 -4.45 0.10
CA ILE A 390 5.45 -2.99 0.22
C ILE A 390 6.85 -2.44 -0.02
N ARG A 391 7.12 -2.10 -1.29
CA ARG A 391 8.41 -1.58 -1.75
C ARG A 391 8.51 -0.08 -1.50
N GLY A 392 9.65 0.37 -0.99
CA GLY A 392 9.94 1.78 -0.81
C GLY A 392 11.31 2.03 -0.23
N VAL A 393 11.71 3.30 -0.22
CA VAL A 393 12.96 3.73 0.41
C VAL A 393 12.78 3.82 1.92
N SER A 394 13.80 3.39 2.66
CA SER A 394 13.87 3.54 4.12
C SER A 394 14.62 4.80 4.54
N ARG A 395 15.54 5.27 3.70
CA ARG A 395 16.33 6.49 3.88
C ARG A 395 16.68 7.08 2.52
N TYR A 396 16.56 8.40 2.39
CA TYR A 396 16.92 9.10 1.16
C TYR A 396 17.36 10.53 1.44
N GLU A 397 18.68 10.77 1.46
CA GLU A 397 19.25 12.08 1.74
C GLU A 397 19.36 12.92 0.48
N LEU A 398 18.88 14.15 0.56
CA LEU A 398 18.84 15.12 -0.52
C LEU A 398 19.52 16.42 -0.09
N ASN A 399 20.28 17.03 -1.02
CA ASN A 399 20.69 18.42 -0.95
C ASN A 399 19.65 19.27 -1.67
N VAL A 400 19.19 20.33 -1.03
CA VAL A 400 18.11 21.19 -1.54
C VAL A 400 18.48 22.66 -1.45
N SER A 401 18.14 23.45 -2.50
CA SER A 401 18.42 24.90 -2.51
C SER A 401 17.41 25.70 -3.37
#